data_ba000abe73fe2d3707f21f26716de2ec
#
_entry.id   ba000abe73fe2d3707f21f26716de2ec
#
_cell.length_a   1.000
_cell.length_b   1.000
_cell.length_c   1.000
_cell.angle_alpha   90.00
_cell.angle_beta   90.00
_cell.angle_gamma   90.00
#
_symmetry.space_group_name_H-M   'P 1'
#
loop_
_entity.id
_entity.type
_entity.pdbx_description
1 polymer ?
#
loop_
_entity_poly.entity_id
_entity_poly.type
_entity_poly.pdbx_seq_one_letter_code
_entity_poly.pdbx_strand_id
1 'polypeptide(L)'
;MAHEMKLQTVPHAGGVFGADVDPGIGGIGGSPDGPLNIVHVFWIAGMSCDGCSIAASGATNPSVEDLLLGRIPNLPKVVLHHPVLSPGAGTEFIRPFRAAMDGTLGAPYVVVLEGSVPDDQAFPTEFGYFSAMGAGGFDPESETDQPNRVTDWLWKLAPGAAAYIAIGTCATWGLSLIHI
;
A
#
# COMPACT_ATOMS: atom_id res chain seq x y z
N MET A 1 2.14 -15.89 -29.47
CA MET A 1 0.83 -15.21 -29.52
C MET A 1 0.85 -14.15 -28.44
N ALA A 2 0.97 -12.87 -28.80
CA ALA A 2 0.98 -11.78 -27.85
C ALA A 2 -0.44 -11.61 -27.30
N HIS A 3 -0.60 -11.79 -26.00
CA HIS A 3 -1.85 -11.51 -25.30
C HIS A 3 -1.94 -9.99 -25.12
N GLU A 4 -2.81 -9.38 -25.90
CA GLU A 4 -3.12 -7.96 -25.84
C GLU A 4 -3.86 -7.69 -24.52
N MET A 5 -3.15 -7.11 -23.54
CA MET A 5 -3.70 -6.71 -22.26
C MET A 5 -4.55 -5.45 -22.49
N LYS A 6 -5.87 -5.62 -22.64
CA LYS A 6 -6.81 -4.50 -22.64
C LYS A 6 -6.81 -3.85 -21.26
N LEU A 7 -6.24 -2.65 -21.19
CA LEU A 7 -6.49 -1.76 -20.08
C LEU A 7 -8.00 -1.48 -20.02
N GLN A 8 -8.69 -2.14 -19.09
CA GLN A 8 -10.02 -1.70 -18.70
C GLN A 8 -9.88 -0.40 -17.93
N THR A 9 -10.34 0.69 -18.51
CA THR A 9 -10.56 1.94 -17.80
C THR A 9 -11.59 1.68 -16.71
N VAL A 10 -11.13 1.62 -15.46
CA VAL A 10 -12.02 1.62 -14.30
C VAL A 10 -12.78 2.95 -14.34
N PRO A 11 -14.13 2.94 -14.29
CA PRO A 11 -14.87 4.20 -14.24
C PRO A 11 -14.42 4.95 -12.99
N HIS A 12 -13.96 6.19 -13.19
CA HIS A 12 -13.71 7.11 -12.09
C HIS A 12 -15.02 7.23 -11.29
N ALA A 13 -15.07 6.60 -10.14
CA ALA A 13 -16.04 6.96 -9.13
C ALA A 13 -15.78 8.43 -8.81
N GLY A 14 -16.71 9.27 -9.19
CA GLY A 14 -16.63 10.72 -9.05
C GLY A 14 -16.26 11.09 -7.62
N GLY A 15 -15.42 12.07 -7.48
CA GLY A 15 -14.72 12.55 -6.30
C GLY A 15 -15.44 12.31 -4.99
N VAL A 16 -14.85 11.47 -4.18
CA VAL A 16 -15.20 11.33 -2.78
C VAL A 16 -14.08 11.90 -1.93
N PHE A 17 -13.79 13.17 -2.13
CA PHE A 17 -13.22 14.01 -1.09
C PHE A 17 -14.40 14.74 -0.44
N GLY A 18 -15.08 14.08 0.49
CA GLY A 18 -16.25 14.65 1.15
C GLY A 18 -17.28 13.63 1.62
N ALA A 19 -16.90 12.48 2.08
CA ALA A 19 -17.80 11.59 2.81
C ALA A 19 -17.54 11.74 4.31
N ASP A 20 -18.60 11.88 5.08
CA ASP A 20 -18.62 11.95 6.53
C ASP A 20 -17.83 10.77 7.12
N VAL A 21 -16.64 11.06 7.64
CA VAL A 21 -15.82 10.08 8.36
C VAL A 21 -16.41 9.98 9.76
N ASP A 22 -16.85 8.77 10.14
CA ASP A 22 -17.32 8.44 11.49
C ASP A 22 -16.28 8.90 12.54
N PRO A 23 -16.67 9.78 13.51
CA PRO A 23 -15.77 10.30 14.53
C PRO A 23 -15.33 9.28 15.59
N GLY A 24 -15.60 7.99 15.39
CA GLY A 24 -15.33 6.92 16.36
C GLY A 24 -13.91 6.42 16.45
N ILE A 25 -12.99 6.82 15.55
CA ILE A 25 -11.57 6.44 15.66
C ILE A 25 -10.80 7.57 16.32
N GLY A 26 -10.50 7.38 17.59
CA GLY A 26 -9.69 8.12 18.53
C GLY A 26 -9.07 9.44 18.05
N GLY A 27 -9.68 10.55 18.46
CA GLY A 27 -9.25 11.88 18.11
C GLY A 27 -7.82 12.17 18.54
N ILE A 28 -6.96 12.45 17.59
CA ILE A 28 -5.72 13.16 17.82
C ILE A 28 -5.71 14.36 16.88
N GLY A 29 -5.99 15.52 17.46
CA GLY A 29 -5.73 16.83 16.89
C GLY A 29 -6.59 17.19 15.67
N GLY A 30 -7.82 17.66 15.89
CA GLY A 30 -8.60 18.32 14.85
C GLY A 30 -7.89 19.58 14.38
N SER A 31 -7.89 19.78 13.04
CA SER A 31 -7.64 21.11 12.48
C SER A 31 -8.71 22.07 13.00
N PRO A 32 -8.38 23.34 13.29
CA PRO A 32 -9.38 24.32 13.73
C PRO A 32 -10.52 24.53 12.69
N ASP A 33 -10.40 24.03 11.47
CA ASP A 33 -11.29 24.32 10.36
C ASP A 33 -12.03 23.11 9.76
N GLY A 34 -12.05 21.93 10.42
CA GLY A 34 -12.81 20.78 9.91
C GLY A 34 -12.28 19.40 10.32
N PRO A 35 -12.99 18.32 9.95
CA PRO A 35 -12.54 16.97 10.25
C PRO A 35 -11.20 16.67 9.57
N LEU A 36 -10.28 16.06 10.32
CA LEU A 36 -9.01 15.61 9.78
C LEU A 36 -9.25 14.61 8.66
N ASN A 37 -8.96 15.03 7.46
CA ASN A 37 -8.87 14.09 6.36
C ASN A 37 -7.64 13.21 6.58
N ILE A 38 -7.87 11.95 6.89
CA ILE A 38 -6.82 10.95 7.04
C ILE A 38 -6.71 10.19 5.72
N VAL A 39 -5.49 9.93 5.27
CA VAL A 39 -5.21 9.00 4.18
C VAL A 39 -4.26 7.93 4.67
N HIS A 40 -4.61 6.67 4.45
CA HIS A 40 -3.70 5.57 4.69
C HIS A 40 -2.73 5.40 3.52
N VAL A 41 -1.47 5.18 3.81
CA VAL A 41 -0.45 4.87 2.81
C VAL A 41 0.07 3.47 3.10
N PHE A 42 -0.25 2.53 2.22
CA PHE A 42 0.24 1.16 2.26
C PHE A 42 1.50 1.06 1.43
N TRP A 43 2.64 0.95 2.09
CA TRP A 43 3.93 0.77 1.44
C TRP A 43 4.20 -0.72 1.30
N ILE A 44 4.27 -1.19 0.07
CA ILE A 44 4.53 -2.58 -0.26
C ILE A 44 5.93 -2.68 -0.87
N ALA A 45 6.79 -3.41 -0.19
CA ALA A 45 8.09 -3.78 -0.71
C ALA A 45 7.96 -5.08 -1.53
N GLY A 46 8.19 -4.97 -2.82
CA GLY A 46 8.35 -6.13 -3.70
C GLY A 46 9.74 -6.73 -3.56
N MET A 47 10.41 -7.01 -4.68
CA MET A 47 11.84 -7.32 -4.66
C MET A 47 12.63 -6.00 -4.57
N SER A 48 12.77 -5.50 -3.35
CA SER A 48 13.33 -4.19 -3.03
C SER A 48 14.68 -4.28 -2.36
N CYS A 49 15.50 -3.23 -2.53
CA CYS A 49 16.72 -3.01 -1.77
C CYS A 49 16.55 -2.00 -0.63
N ASP A 50 15.32 -1.56 -0.36
CA ASP A 50 14.94 -0.52 0.60
C ASP A 50 15.56 0.87 0.35
N GLY A 51 16.19 1.07 -0.81
CA GLY A 51 16.84 2.33 -1.16
C GLY A 51 15.86 3.51 -1.28
N CYS A 52 14.64 3.26 -1.75
CA CYS A 52 13.61 4.30 -1.85
C CYS A 52 13.03 4.63 -0.47
N SER A 53 12.86 3.64 0.40
CA SER A 53 12.48 3.82 1.81
C SER A 53 13.51 4.68 2.55
N ILE A 54 14.81 4.38 2.38
CA ILE A 54 15.91 5.15 2.97
C ILE A 54 15.90 6.59 2.43
N ALA A 55 15.76 6.76 1.13
CA ALA A 55 15.70 8.09 0.50
C ALA A 55 14.49 8.90 1.00
N ALA A 56 13.32 8.26 1.09
CA ALA A 56 12.12 8.90 1.60
C ALA A 56 12.27 9.31 3.07
N SER A 57 12.83 8.44 3.92
CA SER A 57 13.07 8.75 5.33
C SER A 57 14.11 9.86 5.54
N GLY A 58 15.00 10.08 4.59
CA GLY A 58 15.97 11.17 4.58
C GLY A 58 15.44 12.48 4.01
N ALA A 59 14.20 12.53 3.54
CA ALA A 59 13.60 13.76 3.00
C ALA A 59 13.41 14.82 4.11
N THR A 60 13.69 16.08 3.78
CA THR A 60 13.67 17.18 4.76
C THR A 60 12.63 18.26 4.47
N ASN A 61 12.10 18.31 3.24
CA ASN A 61 11.11 19.33 2.84
C ASN A 61 10.18 18.80 1.73
N PRO A 62 8.97 18.29 2.06
CA PRO A 62 8.55 17.94 3.42
C PRO A 62 9.27 16.71 3.96
N SER A 63 9.35 16.60 5.27
CA SER A 63 9.83 15.37 5.91
C SER A 63 8.71 14.35 6.05
N VAL A 64 9.06 13.09 6.26
CA VAL A 64 8.08 12.03 6.56
C VAL A 64 7.33 12.37 7.84
N GLU A 65 8.00 12.93 8.83
CA GLU A 65 7.40 13.35 10.11
C GLU A 65 6.34 14.44 9.89
N ASP A 66 6.57 15.39 8.98
CA ASP A 66 5.60 16.45 8.70
C ASP A 66 4.32 15.87 8.08
N LEU A 67 4.45 14.86 7.21
CA LEU A 67 3.31 14.13 6.65
C LEU A 67 2.55 13.35 7.73
N LEU A 68 3.26 12.59 8.58
CA LEU A 68 2.67 11.77 9.62
C LEU A 68 2.00 12.60 10.73
N LEU A 69 2.55 13.78 11.01
CA LEU A 69 2.00 14.68 12.02
C LEU A 69 0.93 15.63 11.46
N GLY A 70 0.68 15.59 10.14
CA GLY A 70 -0.31 16.45 9.49
C GLY A 70 0.09 17.94 9.55
N ARG A 71 1.39 18.23 9.46
CA ARG A 71 1.91 19.59 9.52
C ARG A 71 1.90 20.33 8.18
N ILE A 72 1.58 19.64 7.10
CA ILE A 72 1.59 20.24 5.76
C ILE A 72 0.20 20.82 5.48
N PRO A 73 0.09 22.15 5.28
CA PRO A 73 -1.19 22.79 5.00
C PRO A 73 -1.85 22.20 3.75
N ASN A 74 -3.16 22.00 3.80
CA ASN A 74 -4.00 21.48 2.72
C ASN A 74 -3.69 20.03 2.29
N LEU A 75 -2.89 19.29 3.06
CA LEU A 75 -2.73 17.86 2.87
C LEU A 75 -3.37 17.08 4.01
N PRO A 76 -3.97 15.91 3.73
CA PRO A 76 -4.47 15.04 4.77
C PRO A 76 -3.33 14.52 5.65
N LYS A 77 -3.65 14.16 6.89
CA LYS A 77 -2.73 13.44 7.74
C LYS A 77 -2.48 12.04 7.18
N VAL A 78 -1.23 11.68 7.04
CA VAL A 78 -0.83 10.35 6.57
C VAL A 78 -0.75 9.36 7.72
N VAL A 79 -1.42 8.21 7.57
CA VAL A 79 -1.21 7.03 8.39
C VAL A 79 -0.39 6.03 7.56
N LEU A 80 0.90 5.96 7.86
CA LEU A 80 1.84 5.14 7.10
C LEU A 80 1.86 3.70 7.63
N HIS A 81 1.69 2.75 6.72
CA HIS A 81 1.89 1.32 6.94
C HIS A 81 3.09 0.87 6.11
N HIS A 82 4.26 0.92 6.72
CA HIS A 82 5.53 0.62 6.08
C HIS A 82 6.21 -0.58 6.78
N PRO A 83 6.76 -1.56 6.04
CA PRO A 83 7.29 -2.78 6.63
C PRO A 83 8.37 -2.57 7.70
N VAL A 84 9.14 -1.48 7.58
CA VAL A 84 10.24 -1.16 8.50
C VAL A 84 9.93 -0.01 9.45
N LEU A 85 9.19 1.02 8.98
CA LEU A 85 8.96 2.25 9.75
C LEU A 85 7.73 2.19 10.65
N SER A 86 6.81 1.27 10.42
CA SER A 86 5.63 1.10 11.26
C SER A 86 5.96 0.35 12.55
N PRO A 87 5.36 0.72 13.69
CA PRO A 87 5.62 0.05 14.96
C PRO A 87 4.95 -1.33 15.06
N GLY A 88 3.94 -1.60 14.25
CA GLY A 88 3.23 -2.88 14.24
C GLY A 88 4.01 -3.97 13.52
N ALA A 89 3.84 -5.21 13.94
CA ALA A 89 4.42 -6.39 13.31
C ALA A 89 3.39 -7.53 13.21
N GLY A 90 3.65 -8.49 12.34
CA GLY A 90 2.79 -9.66 12.17
C GLY A 90 1.34 -9.30 11.85
N THR A 91 0.39 -9.87 12.56
CA THR A 91 -1.05 -9.67 12.36
C THR A 91 -1.47 -8.20 12.54
N GLU A 92 -0.85 -7.49 13.47
CA GLU A 92 -1.14 -6.07 13.71
C GLU A 92 -0.76 -5.20 12.50
N PHE A 93 0.36 -5.50 11.87
CA PHE A 93 0.78 -4.83 10.64
C PHE A 93 -0.16 -5.12 9.46
N ILE A 94 -0.61 -6.37 9.32
CA ILE A 94 -1.44 -6.81 8.20
C ILE A 94 -2.91 -6.40 8.35
N ARG A 95 -3.39 -6.19 9.57
CA ARG A 95 -4.80 -5.85 9.84
C ARG A 95 -5.34 -4.67 9.03
N PRO A 96 -4.67 -3.50 8.91
CA PRO A 96 -5.14 -2.40 8.08
C PRO A 96 -5.23 -2.74 6.59
N PHE A 97 -4.32 -3.57 6.07
CA PHE A 97 -4.36 -4.04 4.68
C PHE A 97 -5.61 -4.88 4.42
N ARG A 98 -5.96 -5.78 5.35
CA ARG A 98 -7.19 -6.57 5.25
C ARG A 98 -8.42 -5.68 5.32
N ALA A 99 -8.46 -4.73 6.25
CA ALA A 99 -9.56 -3.78 6.36
C ALA A 99 -9.75 -2.94 5.07
N ALA A 100 -8.66 -2.57 4.41
CA ALA A 100 -8.72 -1.88 3.11
C ALA A 100 -9.29 -2.77 2.01
N MET A 101 -8.85 -4.03 1.95
CA MET A 101 -9.34 -5.02 1.00
C MET A 101 -10.84 -5.30 1.18
N ASP A 102 -11.30 -5.37 2.43
CA ASP A 102 -12.69 -5.67 2.78
C ASP A 102 -13.60 -4.41 2.74
N GLY A 103 -13.03 -3.23 2.44
CA GLY A 103 -13.76 -1.97 2.42
C GLY A 103 -14.17 -1.45 3.80
N THR A 104 -13.59 -1.98 4.87
CA THR A 104 -13.90 -1.62 6.27
C THR A 104 -12.91 -0.64 6.90
N LEU A 105 -11.94 -0.15 6.12
CA LEU A 105 -10.89 0.76 6.59
C LEU A 105 -11.44 2.12 7.08
N GLY A 106 -12.56 2.57 6.53
CA GLY A 106 -13.23 3.82 6.93
C GLY A 106 -12.55 5.11 6.44
N ALA A 107 -11.47 5.01 5.67
CA ALA A 107 -10.72 6.15 5.12
C ALA A 107 -10.12 5.79 3.76
N PRO A 108 -9.84 6.78 2.89
CA PRO A 108 -9.17 6.53 1.63
C PRO A 108 -7.74 6.05 1.85
N TYR A 109 -7.23 5.30 0.87
CA TYR A 109 -5.85 4.83 0.92
C TYR A 109 -5.14 4.91 -0.43
N VAL A 110 -3.83 5.00 -0.35
CA VAL A 110 -2.89 4.98 -1.47
C VAL A 110 -1.95 3.79 -1.28
N VAL A 111 -1.64 3.11 -2.37
CA VAL A 111 -0.63 2.05 -2.37
C VAL A 111 0.66 2.59 -2.97
N VAL A 112 1.76 2.46 -2.24
CA VAL A 112 3.12 2.75 -2.70
C VAL A 112 3.83 1.43 -2.91
N LEU A 113 4.30 1.20 -4.13
CA LEU A 113 5.11 0.03 -4.48
C LEU A 113 6.58 0.45 -4.58
N GLU A 114 7.42 -0.20 -3.79
CA GLU A 114 8.88 -0.15 -3.89
C GLU A 114 9.44 -1.48 -4.36
N GLY A 115 10.41 -1.42 -5.27
CA GLY A 115 10.98 -2.64 -5.85
C GLY A 115 10.15 -3.19 -7.00
N SER A 116 10.64 -4.25 -7.63
CA SER A 116 9.95 -4.91 -8.73
C SER A 116 8.96 -5.96 -8.22
N VAL A 117 7.93 -6.18 -9.02
CA VAL A 117 6.93 -7.24 -8.78
C VAL A 117 7.32 -8.44 -9.61
N PRO A 118 7.60 -9.59 -9.00
CA PRO A 118 7.91 -10.80 -9.74
C PRO A 118 6.67 -11.37 -10.42
N ASP A 119 6.87 -11.99 -11.57
CA ASP A 119 5.87 -12.89 -12.16
C ASP A 119 6.08 -14.31 -11.60
N ASP A 120 5.40 -14.57 -10.48
CA ASP A 120 5.50 -15.88 -9.81
C ASP A 120 5.01 -17.05 -10.67
N GLN A 121 4.27 -16.78 -11.77
CA GLN A 121 3.80 -17.82 -12.69
C GLN A 121 4.81 -18.13 -13.78
N ALA A 122 5.56 -17.12 -14.24
CA ALA A 122 6.56 -17.29 -15.29
C ALA A 122 7.75 -18.13 -14.81
N PHE A 123 8.11 -18.00 -13.54
CA PHE A 123 9.24 -18.72 -12.93
C PHE A 123 8.79 -19.36 -11.61
N PRO A 124 8.08 -20.50 -11.67
CA PRO A 124 7.62 -21.19 -10.48
C PRO A 124 8.83 -21.61 -9.63
N THR A 125 8.87 -21.13 -8.40
CA THR A 125 9.86 -21.57 -7.42
C THR A 125 9.37 -22.80 -6.68
N GLU A 126 10.26 -23.50 -6.00
CA GLU A 126 9.90 -24.61 -5.10
C GLU A 126 8.88 -24.19 -4.04
N PHE A 127 8.93 -22.90 -3.62
CA PHE A 127 8.03 -22.34 -2.61
C PHE A 127 6.80 -21.65 -3.23
N GLY A 128 6.71 -21.55 -4.57
CA GLY A 128 5.58 -20.96 -5.27
C GLY A 128 5.46 -19.45 -5.22
N TYR A 129 6.49 -18.72 -4.71
CA TYR A 129 6.51 -17.27 -4.66
C TYR A 129 7.95 -16.73 -4.57
N PHE A 130 8.16 -15.49 -5.03
CA PHE A 130 9.41 -14.75 -4.89
C PHE A 130 9.36 -13.71 -3.78
N SER A 131 8.19 -13.12 -3.56
CA SER A 131 8.00 -12.07 -2.54
C SER A 131 6.63 -12.24 -1.90
N ALA A 132 6.61 -12.22 -0.57
CA ALA A 132 5.39 -12.38 0.22
C ALA A 132 5.38 -11.44 1.43
N MET A 133 4.19 -11.08 1.88
CA MET A 133 3.97 -10.25 3.05
C MET A 133 2.81 -10.82 3.88
N GLY A 134 3.13 -11.36 5.05
CA GLY A 134 2.18 -12.07 5.89
C GLY A 134 1.85 -13.47 5.37
N ALA A 135 0.99 -14.15 6.10
CA ALA A 135 0.51 -15.50 5.81
C ALA A 135 -0.98 -15.65 6.15
N GLY A 136 -1.52 -16.83 5.92
CA GLY A 136 -2.90 -17.17 6.25
C GLY A 136 -3.89 -16.99 5.09
N GLY A 137 -3.39 -16.76 3.88
CA GLY A 137 -4.26 -16.54 2.71
C GLY A 137 -5.07 -15.25 2.81
N PHE A 138 -6.02 -15.09 1.92
CA PHE A 138 -6.94 -13.93 1.87
C PHE A 138 -8.37 -14.30 2.23
N ASP A 139 -8.67 -15.58 2.31
CA ASP A 139 -9.96 -16.08 2.73
C ASP A 139 -9.96 -16.28 4.25
N PRO A 140 -10.85 -15.60 5.00
CA PRO A 140 -10.94 -15.76 6.45
C PRO A 140 -11.27 -17.18 6.91
N GLU A 141 -11.91 -17.97 6.05
CA GLU A 141 -12.27 -19.36 6.32
C GLU A 141 -11.15 -20.36 5.94
N SER A 142 -10.11 -19.87 5.28
CA SER A 142 -8.97 -20.68 4.86
C SER A 142 -7.91 -20.70 5.94
N GLU A 143 -7.82 -21.77 6.69
CA GLU A 143 -6.73 -22.05 7.63
C GLU A 143 -5.48 -22.50 6.85
N THR A 144 -4.85 -21.60 6.12
CA THR A 144 -3.61 -21.91 5.41
C THR A 144 -2.44 -21.16 6.02
N ASP A 145 -1.33 -21.85 6.23
CA ASP A 145 -0.05 -21.21 6.60
C ASP A 145 0.70 -20.64 5.37
N GLN A 146 0.03 -20.61 4.21
CA GLN A 146 0.65 -20.17 2.98
C GLN A 146 0.96 -18.68 3.03
N PRO A 147 2.16 -18.27 2.59
CA PRO A 147 2.52 -16.87 2.48
C PRO A 147 1.61 -16.13 1.51
N ASN A 148 1.23 -14.90 1.84
CA ASN A 148 0.47 -14.04 0.97
C ASN A 148 1.43 -13.35 -0.01
N ARG A 149 1.36 -13.66 -1.30
CA ARG A 149 2.23 -13.08 -2.32
C ARG A 149 2.00 -11.58 -2.44
N VAL A 150 3.07 -10.84 -2.70
CA VAL A 150 2.99 -9.39 -2.95
C VAL A 150 2.09 -9.07 -4.14
N THR A 151 2.16 -9.88 -5.21
CA THR A 151 1.27 -9.78 -6.37
C THR A 151 -0.20 -9.85 -5.98
N ASP A 152 -0.57 -10.78 -5.11
CA ASP A 152 -1.96 -10.93 -4.66
C ASP A 152 -2.43 -9.72 -3.85
N TRP A 153 -1.58 -9.16 -2.98
CA TRP A 153 -1.88 -7.92 -2.26
C TRP A 153 -2.16 -6.76 -3.20
N LEU A 154 -1.32 -6.58 -4.22
CA LEU A 154 -1.50 -5.51 -5.20
C LEU A 154 -2.84 -5.64 -5.94
N TRP A 155 -3.19 -6.84 -6.39
CA TRP A 155 -4.47 -7.09 -7.06
C TRP A 155 -5.68 -6.85 -6.16
N LYS A 156 -5.61 -7.29 -4.90
CA LYS A 156 -6.73 -7.18 -3.96
C LYS A 156 -6.94 -5.76 -3.43
N LEU A 157 -5.88 -4.97 -3.31
CA LEU A 157 -5.99 -3.57 -2.90
C LEU A 157 -6.37 -2.64 -4.06
N ALA A 158 -6.17 -3.05 -5.33
CA ALA A 158 -6.41 -2.21 -6.49
C ALA A 158 -7.81 -1.61 -6.57
N PRO A 159 -8.90 -2.36 -6.34
CA PRO A 159 -10.25 -1.84 -6.53
C PRO A 159 -10.63 -0.68 -5.63
N GLY A 160 -10.05 -0.59 -4.42
CA GLY A 160 -10.37 0.43 -3.43
C GLY A 160 -9.34 1.54 -3.28
N ALA A 161 -8.19 1.42 -3.95
CA ALA A 161 -7.12 2.40 -3.82
C ALA A 161 -7.44 3.71 -4.55
N ALA A 162 -7.25 4.84 -3.89
CA ALA A 162 -7.37 6.16 -4.51
C ALA A 162 -6.25 6.42 -5.53
N ALA A 163 -5.06 5.84 -5.30
CA ALA A 163 -3.92 5.91 -6.22
C ALA A 163 -2.94 4.77 -5.99
N TYR A 164 -2.17 4.45 -7.04
CA TYR A 164 -0.97 3.62 -6.98
C TYR A 164 0.23 4.46 -7.36
N ILE A 165 1.28 4.38 -6.56
CA ILE A 165 2.53 5.11 -6.75
C ILE A 165 3.67 4.09 -6.85
N ALA A 166 4.28 3.97 -8.01
CA ALA A 166 5.53 3.24 -8.19
C ALA A 166 6.69 4.15 -7.82
N ILE A 167 7.46 3.80 -6.79
CA ILE A 167 8.59 4.60 -6.35
C ILE A 167 9.91 3.93 -6.74
N GLY A 168 10.77 4.72 -7.36
CA GLY A 168 12.08 4.27 -7.84
C GLY A 168 12.04 3.48 -9.14
N THR A 169 13.21 3.31 -9.74
CA THR A 169 13.36 2.70 -11.06
C THR A 169 12.94 1.23 -11.10
N CYS A 170 13.12 0.50 -10.01
CA CYS A 170 12.72 -0.90 -9.94
C CYS A 170 11.20 -1.08 -10.06
N ALA A 171 10.42 -0.24 -9.37
CA ALA A 171 8.96 -0.31 -9.44
C ALA A 171 8.41 0.20 -10.77
N THR A 172 9.06 1.22 -11.37
CA THR A 172 8.58 1.84 -12.61
C THR A 172 9.01 1.11 -13.88
N TRP A 173 10.19 0.47 -13.87
CA TRP A 173 10.80 -0.11 -15.07
C TRP A 173 11.23 -1.58 -14.90
N GLY A 174 11.06 -2.15 -13.70
CA GLY A 174 11.50 -3.52 -13.43
C GLY A 174 13.02 -3.72 -13.48
N LEU A 175 13.81 -2.68 -13.20
CA LEU A 175 15.25 -2.62 -13.48
C LEU A 175 16.06 -3.78 -12.89
N SER A 176 15.68 -4.27 -11.71
CA SER A 176 16.37 -5.39 -11.07
C SER A 176 16.10 -6.75 -11.75
N LEU A 177 15.12 -6.84 -12.63
CA LEU A 177 14.80 -8.06 -13.38
C LEU A 177 15.40 -8.09 -14.79
N ILE A 178 15.94 -6.98 -15.29
CA ILE A 178 16.53 -6.90 -16.63
C ILE A 178 17.84 -7.69 -16.74
N HIS A 179 18.44 -8.06 -15.62
CA HIS A 179 19.74 -8.72 -15.56
C HIS A 179 19.70 -10.19 -15.12
N ILE A 180 18.50 -10.81 -15.11
CA ILE A 180 18.37 -12.26 -14.82
C ILE A 180 18.16 -13.03 -16.10
#